data_33359eb06186e829103db9df880aa10a
#
_entry.id   33359eb06186e829103db9df880aa10a
#
_cell.length_a   1.000
_cell.length_b   1.000
_cell.length_c   1.000
_cell.angle_alpha   90.00
_cell.angle_beta   90.00
_cell.angle_gamma   90.00
#
_symmetry.space_group_name_H-M   'P 1'
#
loop_
_entity.id
_entity.type
_entity.pdbx_description
1 polymer ?
#
loop_
_entity_poly.entity_id
_entity_poly.type
_entity_poly.pdbx_seq_one_letter_code
_entity_poly.pdbx_strand_id
1 'polypeptide(L)'
;MEVMTSSFGWREGRMHSGVDLDLEVWDPVKVVFPGVVRVARYFGGYGRVVVVRHYNGLETLYAHLHRFKVVPGQKVEAGDVVGLGGSSGRSSGSHLHFETRFKGIAINPAHFIDFDEEKVVHQKVKLVKTKDGFAALPEGVNL
;
A
#
# COMPACT_ATOMS: atom_id res chain seq x y z
N MET A 1 3.16 7.45 9.52
CA MET A 1 2.36 6.25 9.31
C MET A 1 2.27 5.48 10.61
N GLU A 2 1.17 4.88 10.86
CA GLU A 2 0.82 4.40 12.17
C GLU A 2 1.37 3.00 12.45
N VAL A 3 1.16 2.53 13.68
CA VAL A 3 1.58 1.18 14.11
C VAL A 3 0.88 0.13 13.24
N MET A 4 1.64 -0.85 12.77
CA MET A 4 1.09 -1.95 12.01
C MET A 4 0.29 -2.88 12.94
N THR A 5 -1.00 -3.04 12.64
CA THR A 5 -1.89 -3.88 13.43
C THR A 5 -2.06 -5.28 12.85
N SER A 6 -1.69 -5.47 11.58
CA SER A 6 -1.80 -6.77 10.94
C SER A 6 -0.79 -6.86 9.78
N SER A 7 0.00 -7.93 9.79
CA SER A 7 1.10 -8.11 8.83
C SER A 7 0.64 -8.82 7.55
N PHE A 8 1.46 -8.68 6.51
CA PHE A 8 1.32 -9.42 5.26
C PHE A 8 1.58 -10.91 5.47
N GLY A 9 0.87 -11.73 4.74
CA GLY A 9 1.11 -13.16 4.67
C GLY A 9 -0.03 -14.01 5.16
N TRP A 10 0.22 -15.32 5.28
CA TRP A 10 -0.80 -16.26 5.70
C TRP A 10 -1.13 -16.11 7.18
N ARG A 11 -2.43 -16.08 7.48
CA ARG A 11 -2.96 -16.00 8.85
C ARG A 11 -4.21 -16.86 8.94
N GLU A 12 -4.20 -17.85 9.82
CA GLU A 12 -5.37 -18.70 10.10
C GLU A 12 -6.00 -19.25 8.82
N GLY A 13 -5.15 -19.71 7.89
CA GLY A 13 -5.62 -20.27 6.62
C GLY A 13 -6.00 -19.26 5.56
N ARG A 14 -5.78 -17.96 5.80
CA ARG A 14 -6.07 -16.90 4.85
C ARG A 14 -4.81 -16.12 4.51
N MET A 15 -4.69 -15.73 3.24
CA MET A 15 -3.64 -14.82 2.79
C MET A 15 -4.05 -13.38 3.04
N HIS A 16 -3.25 -12.66 3.83
CA HIS A 16 -3.42 -11.21 3.97
C HIS A 16 -2.54 -10.52 2.94
N SER A 17 -3.16 -9.90 1.94
CA SER A 17 -2.48 -9.36 0.75
C SER A 17 -1.78 -8.04 0.99
N GLY A 18 -1.84 -7.49 2.17
CA GLY A 18 -1.20 -6.23 2.54
C GLY A 18 -0.90 -6.18 4.01
N VAL A 19 -0.74 -4.97 4.53
CA VAL A 19 -0.61 -4.72 5.96
C VAL A 19 -1.72 -3.78 6.40
N ASP A 20 -2.16 -3.91 7.63
CA ASP A 20 -3.11 -2.99 8.24
C ASP A 20 -2.37 -2.10 9.21
N LEU A 21 -2.63 -0.80 9.11
CA LEU A 21 -1.97 0.23 9.90
C LEU A 21 -3.02 0.99 10.69
N ASP A 22 -2.76 1.16 11.98
CA ASP A 22 -3.65 1.93 12.83
C ASP A 22 -3.63 3.40 12.44
N LEU A 23 -4.80 4.01 12.33
CA LEU A 23 -4.94 5.44 12.10
C LEU A 23 -6.34 5.88 12.54
N GLU A 24 -6.46 7.20 12.72
CA GLU A 24 -7.75 7.81 13.05
C GLU A 24 -8.49 8.20 11.77
N VAL A 25 -9.82 8.31 11.88
CA VAL A 25 -10.62 8.91 10.82
C VAL A 25 -10.12 10.34 10.59
N TRP A 26 -10.01 10.77 9.33
CA TRP A 26 -9.47 12.06 8.88
C TRP A 26 -7.95 12.17 8.90
N ASP A 27 -7.21 11.19 9.42
CA ASP A 27 -5.74 11.23 9.30
C ASP A 27 -5.33 11.23 7.83
N PRO A 28 -4.34 12.04 7.43
CA PRO A 28 -3.88 12.05 6.06
C PRO A 28 -3.18 10.76 5.69
N VAL A 29 -3.54 10.21 4.52
CA VAL A 29 -2.87 9.04 3.95
C VAL A 29 -1.98 9.55 2.82
N LYS A 30 -0.68 9.28 2.92
CA LYS A 30 0.32 9.82 2.02
C LYS A 30 0.91 8.73 1.14
N VAL A 31 1.06 9.04 -0.15
CA VAL A 31 1.69 8.11 -1.07
C VAL A 31 3.17 7.95 -0.74
N VAL A 32 3.67 6.72 -0.87
CA VAL A 32 5.05 6.40 -0.46
C VAL A 32 6.09 6.62 -1.54
N PHE A 33 5.69 6.56 -2.81
CA PHE A 33 6.58 6.76 -3.97
C PHE A 33 5.89 7.66 -4.98
N PRO A 34 6.64 8.40 -5.80
CA PRO A 34 6.03 9.18 -6.87
C PRO A 34 5.39 8.27 -7.92
N GLY A 35 4.33 8.75 -8.54
CA GLY A 35 3.62 7.97 -9.55
C GLY A 35 2.41 8.69 -10.12
N VAL A 36 1.51 7.92 -10.71
CA VAL A 36 0.27 8.40 -11.30
C VAL A 36 -0.90 7.61 -10.69
N VAL A 37 -1.92 8.32 -10.27
CA VAL A 37 -3.13 7.70 -9.71
C VAL A 37 -3.83 6.93 -10.82
N ARG A 38 -4.01 5.63 -10.62
CA ARG A 38 -4.70 4.76 -11.58
C ARG A 38 -6.17 4.55 -11.19
N VAL A 39 -6.46 4.43 -9.91
CA VAL A 39 -7.80 4.18 -9.39
C VAL A 39 -8.07 5.09 -8.21
N ALA A 40 -9.27 5.65 -8.15
CA ALA A 40 -9.80 6.36 -6.98
C ALA A 40 -11.31 6.17 -6.99
N ARG A 41 -11.79 5.10 -6.34
CA ARG A 41 -13.22 4.76 -6.33
C ARG A 41 -13.57 3.82 -5.18
N TYR A 42 -14.85 3.60 -4.97
CA TYR A 42 -15.34 2.56 -4.07
C TYR A 42 -15.25 1.21 -4.78
N PHE A 43 -14.68 0.23 -4.10
CA PHE A 43 -14.48 -1.10 -4.70
C PHE A 43 -14.64 -2.19 -3.64
N GLY A 44 -15.82 -2.80 -3.60
CA GLY A 44 -16.09 -4.00 -2.81
C GLY A 44 -15.65 -3.89 -1.35
N GLY A 45 -14.96 -4.93 -0.88
CA GLY A 45 -14.48 -5.00 0.50
C GLY A 45 -13.40 -3.99 0.85
N TYR A 46 -12.70 -3.42 -0.13
CA TYR A 46 -11.71 -2.36 0.10
C TYR A 46 -12.35 -1.02 0.50
N GLY A 47 -13.63 -0.83 0.20
CA GLY A 47 -14.26 0.46 0.38
C GLY A 47 -13.70 1.49 -0.59
N ARG A 48 -13.48 2.72 -0.11
CA ARG A 48 -12.83 3.75 -0.93
C ARG A 48 -11.35 3.43 -1.04
N VAL A 49 -10.88 3.25 -2.28
CA VAL A 49 -9.52 2.81 -2.56
C VAL A 49 -8.84 3.72 -3.56
N VAL A 50 -7.57 4.01 -3.31
CA VAL A 50 -6.67 4.68 -4.25
C VAL A 50 -5.57 3.70 -4.61
N VAL A 51 -5.31 3.57 -5.91
CA VAL A 51 -4.17 2.80 -6.42
C VAL A 51 -3.27 3.76 -7.20
N VAL A 52 -2.00 3.78 -6.86
CA VAL A 52 -1.00 4.60 -7.54
C VAL A 52 -0.03 3.68 -8.26
N ARG A 53 0.19 3.94 -9.55
CA ARG A 53 1.18 3.23 -10.35
C ARG A 53 2.48 4.00 -10.32
N HIS A 54 3.52 3.30 -9.90
CA HIS A 54 4.86 3.85 -9.80
C HIS A 54 5.72 3.43 -11.00
N TYR A 55 6.98 3.79 -10.95
CA TYR A 55 7.95 3.37 -11.94
C TYR A 55 8.04 1.83 -11.99
N ASN A 56 8.28 1.28 -13.18
CA ASN A 56 8.47 -0.16 -13.41
C ASN A 56 7.23 -1.02 -13.12
N GLY A 57 6.04 -0.42 -13.05
CA GLY A 57 4.81 -1.19 -12.88
C GLY A 57 4.49 -1.61 -11.46
N LEU A 58 5.27 -1.18 -10.48
CA LEU A 58 4.90 -1.36 -9.07
C LEU A 58 3.67 -0.50 -8.78
N GLU A 59 2.74 -1.04 -8.01
CA GLU A 59 1.57 -0.29 -7.57
C GLU A 59 1.45 -0.34 -6.05
N THR A 60 1.00 0.78 -5.47
CA THR A 60 0.62 0.83 -4.06
C THR A 60 -0.88 1.09 -3.96
N LEU A 61 -1.52 0.46 -2.99
CA LEU A 61 -2.96 0.49 -2.81
C LEU A 61 -3.28 0.94 -1.39
N TYR A 62 -4.20 1.89 -1.27
CA TYR A 62 -4.62 2.51 -0.01
C TYR A 62 -6.13 2.34 0.12
N ALA A 63 -6.59 1.53 1.06
CA ALA A 63 -7.98 1.14 1.18
C ALA A 63 -8.62 1.58 2.49
N HIS A 64 -9.94 1.46 2.55
CA HIS A 64 -10.80 1.85 3.67
C HIS A 64 -10.79 3.35 3.93
N LEU A 65 -10.55 4.15 2.89
CA LEU A 65 -10.48 5.60 3.01
C LEU A 65 -11.85 6.19 3.33
N HIS A 66 -11.83 7.30 4.06
CA HIS A 66 -13.03 8.09 4.32
C HIS A 66 -13.32 9.04 3.16
N ARG A 67 -12.27 9.57 2.53
CA ARG A 67 -12.40 10.57 1.46
C ARG A 67 -11.21 10.50 0.52
N PHE A 68 -11.46 10.74 -0.77
CA PHE A 68 -10.40 10.91 -1.76
C PHE A 68 -9.86 12.33 -1.75
N LYS A 69 -8.55 12.47 -2.03
CA LYS A 69 -7.89 13.76 -2.24
C LYS A 69 -7.25 13.85 -3.62
N VAL A 70 -7.40 12.81 -4.43
CA VAL A 70 -6.83 12.72 -5.78
C VAL A 70 -7.87 12.16 -6.74
N VAL A 71 -7.59 12.29 -8.03
CA VAL A 71 -8.41 11.72 -9.10
C VAL A 71 -7.54 10.87 -10.00
N PRO A 72 -8.13 9.89 -10.73
CA PRO A 72 -7.36 9.11 -11.70
C PRO A 72 -6.65 9.99 -12.72
N GLY A 73 -5.41 9.66 -13.04
CA GLY A 73 -4.58 10.41 -13.97
C GLY A 73 -3.72 11.48 -13.32
N GLN A 74 -3.96 11.79 -12.05
CA GLN A 74 -3.18 12.80 -11.34
C GLN A 74 -1.78 12.29 -11.04
N LYS A 75 -0.76 13.12 -11.29
CA LYS A 75 0.61 12.83 -10.86
C LYS A 75 0.77 13.19 -9.40
N VAL A 76 1.46 12.33 -8.66
CA VAL A 76 1.73 12.53 -7.23
C VAL A 76 3.20 12.32 -6.94
N GLU A 77 3.70 13.07 -5.95
CA GLU A 77 5.05 12.92 -5.43
C GLU A 77 4.99 12.21 -4.09
N ALA A 78 6.09 11.59 -3.69
CA ALA A 78 6.16 10.95 -2.37
C ALA A 78 5.79 11.96 -1.28
N GLY A 79 4.90 11.56 -0.40
CA GLY A 79 4.40 12.43 0.68
C GLY A 79 3.12 13.18 0.35
N ASP A 80 2.67 13.19 -0.91
CA ASP A 80 1.40 13.82 -1.26
C ASP A 80 0.24 13.06 -0.62
N VAL A 81 -0.77 13.81 -0.16
CA VAL A 81 -1.96 13.23 0.46
C VAL A 81 -2.88 12.70 -0.62
N VAL A 82 -3.17 11.42 -0.60
CA VAL A 82 -4.06 10.76 -1.57
C VAL A 82 -5.47 10.56 -1.04
N GLY A 83 -5.64 10.61 0.27
CA GLY A 83 -6.94 10.46 0.89
C GLY A 83 -6.86 10.68 2.39
N LEU A 84 -8.02 10.55 3.03
CA LEU A 84 -8.16 10.65 4.48
C LEU A 84 -8.56 9.29 5.03
N GLY A 85 -8.01 8.92 6.16
CA GLY A 85 -8.26 7.66 6.82
C GLY A 85 -9.71 7.48 7.22
N GLY A 86 -10.16 6.22 7.26
CA GLY A 86 -11.51 5.88 7.61
C GLY A 86 -11.68 4.39 7.87
N SER A 87 -12.91 3.93 7.73
CA SER A 87 -13.27 2.54 7.92
C SER A 87 -14.27 2.04 6.87
N SER A 88 -14.22 2.61 5.67
CA SER A 88 -15.13 2.21 4.59
C SER A 88 -14.87 0.78 4.12
N GLY A 89 -15.88 0.16 3.52
CA GLY A 89 -15.80 -1.23 3.09
C GLY A 89 -15.90 -2.20 4.26
N ARG A 90 -15.22 -3.33 4.15
CA ARG A 90 -15.20 -4.37 5.19
C ARG A 90 -14.18 -4.06 6.26
N SER A 91 -14.36 -2.98 6.95
CA SER A 91 -13.46 -2.60 8.01
C SER A 91 -14.19 -2.63 9.35
N SER A 92 -13.62 -3.32 10.34
CA SER A 92 -14.18 -3.38 11.69
C SER A 92 -13.77 -2.21 12.56
N GLY A 93 -12.94 -1.32 12.04
CA GLY A 93 -12.47 -0.15 12.76
C GLY A 93 -11.64 0.73 11.85
N SER A 94 -11.22 1.87 12.37
CA SER A 94 -10.44 2.84 11.63
C SER A 94 -9.01 2.32 11.41
N HIS A 95 -8.66 2.01 10.17
CA HIS A 95 -7.30 1.58 9.82
C HIS A 95 -7.08 1.76 8.32
N LEU A 96 -5.82 1.79 7.95
CA LEU A 96 -5.40 1.79 6.55
C LEU A 96 -4.98 0.37 6.16
N HIS A 97 -5.60 -0.16 5.12
CA HIS A 97 -5.12 -1.37 4.48
C HIS A 97 -4.21 -0.95 3.32
N PHE A 98 -2.96 -1.32 3.39
CA PHE A 98 -1.93 -0.91 2.44
C PHE A 98 -1.35 -2.13 1.74
N GLU A 99 -1.31 -2.09 0.40
CA GLU A 99 -0.73 -3.15 -0.41
C GLU A 99 0.34 -2.62 -1.33
N THR A 100 1.31 -3.47 -1.62
CA THR A 100 2.22 -3.30 -2.74
C THR A 100 2.01 -4.45 -3.71
N ARG A 101 1.91 -4.14 -5.00
CA ARG A 101 1.65 -5.12 -6.05
C ARG A 101 2.56 -4.90 -7.24
N PHE A 102 2.95 -6.02 -7.87
CA PHE A 102 3.63 -5.99 -9.15
C PHE A 102 2.94 -6.97 -10.08
N LYS A 103 2.49 -6.48 -11.25
CA LYS A 103 1.71 -7.26 -12.22
C LYS A 103 0.50 -7.95 -11.56
N GLY A 104 -0.16 -7.23 -10.66
CA GLY A 104 -1.33 -7.74 -9.95
C GLY A 104 -1.04 -8.68 -8.79
N ILE A 105 0.23 -9.01 -8.53
CA ILE A 105 0.63 -9.95 -7.49
C ILE A 105 1.06 -9.16 -6.25
N ALA A 106 0.46 -9.49 -5.10
CA ALA A 106 0.79 -8.82 -3.84
C ALA A 106 2.21 -9.16 -3.39
N ILE A 107 2.90 -8.13 -2.91
CA ILE A 107 4.27 -8.24 -2.37
C ILE A 107 4.22 -7.70 -0.94
N ASN A 108 5.03 -8.30 -0.06
CA ASN A 108 5.10 -7.82 1.32
C ASN A 108 5.59 -6.37 1.37
N PRO A 109 4.76 -5.42 1.84
CA PRO A 109 5.14 -4.01 1.91
C PRO A 109 6.36 -3.74 2.79
N ALA A 110 6.66 -4.60 3.76
CA ALA A 110 7.81 -4.45 4.64
C ALA A 110 9.14 -4.53 3.88
N HIS A 111 9.16 -5.03 2.65
CA HIS A 111 10.37 -4.99 1.81
C HIS A 111 10.75 -3.56 1.40
N PHE A 112 9.82 -2.63 1.44
CA PHE A 112 10.02 -1.25 0.99
C PHE A 112 10.01 -0.25 2.14
N ILE A 113 9.28 -0.54 3.21
CA ILE A 113 8.93 0.43 4.24
C ILE A 113 9.22 -0.16 5.60
N ASP A 114 9.91 0.62 6.42
CA ASP A 114 10.05 0.34 7.85
C ASP A 114 8.90 1.03 8.57
N PHE A 115 7.90 0.26 8.97
CA PHE A 115 6.70 0.81 9.59
C PHE A 115 6.96 1.31 11.02
N ASP A 116 7.98 0.79 11.70
CA ASP A 116 8.33 1.25 13.04
C ASP A 116 9.00 2.62 12.98
N GLU A 117 9.85 2.83 11.97
CA GLU A 117 10.56 4.10 11.77
C GLU A 117 9.79 5.06 10.87
N GLU A 118 8.66 4.64 10.32
CA GLU A 118 7.80 5.43 9.43
C GLU A 118 8.54 6.00 8.22
N LYS A 119 9.41 5.20 7.62
CA LYS A 119 10.20 5.66 6.48
C LYS A 119 10.34 4.59 5.41
N VAL A 120 10.62 5.04 4.19
CA VAL A 120 10.97 4.16 3.07
C VAL A 120 12.39 3.64 3.30
N VAL A 121 12.55 2.33 3.42
CA VAL A 121 13.84 1.70 3.66
C VAL A 121 14.65 1.63 2.39
N HIS A 122 14.00 1.23 1.30
CA HIS A 122 14.66 1.05 0.00
C HIS A 122 13.86 1.75 -1.08
N GLN A 123 14.40 2.83 -1.63
CA GLN A 123 13.78 3.54 -2.75
C GLN A 123 14.03 2.85 -4.08
N LYS A 124 15.09 2.06 -4.15
CA LYS A 124 15.43 1.26 -5.33
C LYS A 124 15.53 -0.19 -4.92
N VAL A 125 14.67 -1.01 -5.48
CA VAL A 125 14.66 -2.44 -5.22
C VAL A 125 14.62 -3.19 -6.53
N LYS A 126 15.12 -4.41 -6.51
CA LYS A 126 15.02 -5.35 -7.62
C LYS A 126 13.91 -6.34 -7.31
N LEU A 127 12.96 -6.51 -8.23
CA LEU A 127 11.93 -7.51 -8.10
C LEU A 127 12.42 -8.81 -8.72
N VAL A 128 12.40 -9.86 -7.93
CA VAL A 128 12.87 -11.18 -8.35
C VAL A 128 11.71 -12.16 -8.28
N LYS A 129 11.51 -12.91 -9.36
CA LYS A 129 10.48 -13.94 -9.38
C LYS A 129 10.86 -15.06 -8.43
N THR A 130 9.93 -15.44 -7.57
CA THR A 130 10.09 -16.56 -6.64
C THR A 130 9.07 -17.63 -6.97
N LYS A 131 9.13 -18.75 -6.25
CA LYS A 131 8.18 -19.86 -6.41
C LYS A 131 6.73 -19.40 -6.24
N ASP A 132 6.47 -18.51 -5.30
CA ASP A 132 5.12 -18.11 -4.92
C ASP A 132 4.75 -16.68 -5.35
N GLY A 133 5.58 -16.04 -6.18
CA GLY A 133 5.31 -14.67 -6.62
C GLY A 133 6.58 -13.89 -6.88
N PHE A 134 6.71 -12.74 -6.22
CA PHE A 134 7.88 -11.88 -6.35
C PHE A 134 8.42 -11.50 -4.99
N ALA A 135 9.73 -11.34 -4.90
CA ALA A 135 10.40 -10.75 -3.75
C ALA A 135 11.04 -9.44 -4.17
N ALA A 136 11.07 -8.48 -3.26
CA ALA A 136 11.78 -7.22 -3.46
C ALA A 136 13.11 -7.27 -2.72
N LEU A 137 14.20 -7.02 -3.43
CA LEU A 137 15.53 -7.01 -2.85
C LEU A 137 16.15 -5.63 -3.02
N PRO A 138 16.95 -5.15 -2.06
CA PRO A 138 17.72 -3.94 -2.27
C PRO A 138 18.59 -4.10 -3.51
N GLU A 139 18.82 -3.01 -4.23
CA GLU A 139 19.68 -3.02 -5.40
C GLU A 139 21.07 -3.51 -5.02
N GLY A 140 21.61 -4.45 -5.80
CA GLY A 140 22.92 -5.04 -5.55
C GLY A 140 22.94 -6.28 -4.66
N VAL A 141 21.78 -6.66 -4.10
CA VAL A 141 21.65 -7.87 -3.30
C VAL A 141 21.07 -8.99 -4.16
N ASN A 142 21.60 -10.20 -4.01
CA ASN A 142 21.10 -11.39 -4.70
C ASN A 142 20.56 -12.39 -3.69
N LEU A 143 19.61 -13.19 -4.15
CA LEU A 143 19.08 -14.30 -3.36
C LEU A 143 20.12 -15.41 -3.18
#